data_2cc0a05d6c5054bcc4782f0de0c92236
#
_entry.id   2cc0a05d6c5054bcc4782f0de0c92236
#
_cell.length_a   1.000
_cell.length_b   1.000
_cell.length_c   1.000
_cell.angle_alpha   90.00
_cell.angle_beta   90.00
_cell.angle_gamma   90.00
#
_symmetry.space_group_name_H-M   'P 1'
#
loop_
_entity.id
_entity.type
_entity.pdbx_description
1 polymer ?
#
loop_
_entity_poly.entity_id
_entity_poly.type
_entity_poly.pdbx_seq_one_letter_code
_entity_poly.pdbx_strand_id
1 'polypeptide(L)'
;LLSQTVTSTGAAEHLAEGQRRFPSSRLGEVRLERVPLDQLDLAGSVRVAGVDEGHVRTLLETADELPPIVVHEQTMRVIDGVHRVHAALRRGATSIVATFFDGTLDAALVLAVELNSRHGLPLSLDDRKAAAARILLMNPDWSDVAVARAVGLSDKTVAAIRDRSFDLGKSEVEHRVGVDGVSRPMRSAEGRERAAELFNNNPGAKLREVAAAAGIGLATAKDVRDRLRRGADPVPPGVRR
;
A
#
# COMPACT_ATOMS: atom_id res chain seq x y z
N LEU A 1 18.89 18.43 -26.54
CA LEU A 1 19.31 17.45 -25.52
C LEU A 1 19.94 18.18 -24.34
N LEU A 2 19.13 18.56 -23.35
CA LEU A 2 19.63 19.08 -22.06
C LEU A 2 18.90 18.30 -20.98
N SER A 3 19.55 17.26 -20.45
CA SER A 3 19.15 16.59 -19.20
C SER A 3 19.50 17.53 -18.05
N GLN A 4 18.49 18.04 -17.35
CA GLN A 4 18.70 18.72 -16.07
C GLN A 4 18.50 17.69 -14.96
N THR A 5 19.59 17.24 -14.38
CA THR A 5 19.63 16.39 -13.21
C THR A 5 19.57 17.27 -11.96
N VAL A 6 18.48 17.21 -11.21
CA VAL A 6 18.39 17.85 -9.90
C VAL A 6 18.69 16.78 -8.85
N THR A 7 19.88 16.82 -8.30
CA THR A 7 20.31 15.93 -7.20
C THR A 7 19.76 16.43 -5.86
N SER A 8 18.92 15.63 -5.22
CA SER A 8 18.58 15.77 -3.81
C SER A 8 19.35 14.70 -3.01
N THR A 9 20.43 15.12 -2.38
CA THR A 9 21.29 14.29 -1.52
C THR A 9 20.69 14.21 -0.13
N GLY A 10 20.50 13.01 0.40
CA GLY A 10 20.28 12.78 1.82
C GLY A 10 19.52 11.50 2.16
N ALA A 11 20.23 10.52 2.69
CA ALA A 11 19.80 9.33 3.41
C ALA A 11 19.54 8.06 2.55
N ALA A 12 20.62 7.52 1.99
CA ALA A 12 20.71 6.11 1.64
C ALA A 12 21.79 5.49 2.52
N GLU A 13 21.41 4.90 3.66
CA GLU A 13 22.26 3.88 4.30
C GLU A 13 21.44 3.00 5.26
N HIS A 14 21.68 1.69 5.14
CA HIS A 14 21.26 0.56 5.98
C HIS A 14 19.81 0.05 5.86
N LEU A 15 19.65 -0.92 4.98
CA LEU A 15 18.50 -1.84 5.00
C LEU A 15 18.99 -3.28 5.06
N ALA A 16 18.83 -3.87 6.24
CA ALA A 16 18.94 -5.31 6.44
C ALA A 16 17.83 -6.06 5.71
N GLU A 17 18.19 -7.15 5.08
CA GLU A 17 17.30 -8.12 4.42
C GLU A 17 16.21 -8.59 5.37
N GLY A 18 14.95 -8.62 4.93
CA GLY A 18 13.85 -9.29 5.60
C GLY A 18 12.61 -8.47 5.95
N GLN A 19 12.57 -7.15 5.74
CA GLN A 19 11.37 -6.37 5.97
C GLN A 19 10.66 -6.07 4.65
N ARG A 20 9.51 -6.74 4.38
CA ARG A 20 8.58 -6.30 3.35
C ARG A 20 8.01 -4.94 3.80
N ARG A 21 8.66 -3.88 3.38
CA ARG A 21 8.15 -2.52 3.59
C ARG A 21 6.91 -2.33 2.74
N PHE A 22 5.95 -1.55 3.26
CA PHE A 22 5.04 -0.79 2.42
C PHE A 22 5.87 -0.22 1.28
N PRO A 23 5.51 -0.46 0.00
CA PRO A 23 6.25 0.13 -1.09
C PRO A 23 6.28 1.64 -0.82
N SER A 24 7.47 2.15 -0.54
CA SER A 24 7.65 3.59 -0.43
C SER A 24 7.37 4.11 -1.83
N SER A 25 6.31 4.86 -1.97
CA SER A 25 5.90 5.58 -3.17
C SER A 25 6.88 6.72 -3.51
N ARG A 26 8.16 6.55 -3.21
CA ARG A 26 9.16 7.53 -3.59
C ARG A 26 9.42 7.38 -5.07
N LEU A 27 9.00 8.38 -5.83
CA LEU A 27 9.58 8.65 -7.14
C LEU A 27 11.10 8.67 -6.92
N GLY A 28 11.83 7.83 -7.66
CA GLY A 28 13.29 7.88 -7.72
C GLY A 28 13.80 9.26 -8.15
N GLU A 29 15.00 9.33 -8.69
CA GLU A 29 15.47 10.57 -9.34
C GLU A 29 14.41 11.03 -10.34
N VAL A 30 13.95 12.29 -10.19
CA VAL A 30 12.89 12.84 -11.05
C VAL A 30 13.48 13.08 -12.45
N ARG A 31 13.32 12.10 -13.33
CA ARG A 31 13.64 12.20 -14.75
C ARG A 31 12.40 12.71 -15.49
N LEU A 32 12.50 13.89 -16.08
CA LEU A 32 11.46 14.47 -16.92
C LEU A 32 11.77 14.19 -18.39
N GLU A 33 10.84 13.54 -19.08
CA GLU A 33 10.97 13.27 -20.53
C GLU A 33 9.65 13.55 -21.23
N ARG A 34 9.74 13.88 -22.53
CA ARG A 34 8.56 13.96 -23.40
C ARG A 34 8.26 12.58 -23.95
N VAL A 35 7.06 12.08 -23.65
CA VAL A 35 6.58 10.75 -24.04
C VAL A 35 5.52 10.93 -25.13
N PRO A 36 5.62 10.19 -26.26
CA PRO A 36 4.56 10.12 -27.27
C PRO A 36 3.25 9.60 -26.64
N LEU A 37 2.13 10.24 -26.94
CA LEU A 37 0.83 9.90 -26.35
C LEU A 37 0.33 8.52 -26.79
N ASP A 38 0.72 8.04 -27.96
CA ASP A 38 0.39 6.74 -28.51
C ASP A 38 1.11 5.58 -27.84
N GLN A 39 2.18 5.85 -27.07
CA GLN A 39 2.91 4.86 -26.30
C GLN A 39 2.34 4.65 -24.89
N LEU A 40 1.41 5.53 -24.44
CA LEU A 40 0.87 5.48 -23.10
C LEU A 40 -0.24 4.45 -22.94
N ASP A 41 -0.13 3.59 -21.92
CA ASP A 41 -1.22 2.72 -21.49
C ASP A 41 -2.11 3.47 -20.48
N LEU A 42 -3.35 3.76 -20.86
CA LEU A 42 -4.36 4.42 -20.03
C LEU A 42 -5.22 3.43 -19.24
N ALA A 43 -4.98 2.12 -19.39
CA ALA A 43 -5.70 1.10 -18.66
C ALA A 43 -5.35 1.11 -17.17
N GLY A 44 -6.29 0.73 -16.33
CA GLY A 44 -6.03 0.52 -14.90
C GLY A 44 -6.11 1.77 -14.04
N SER A 45 -6.75 2.84 -14.52
CA SER A 45 -7.08 3.99 -13.67
C SER A 45 -7.67 3.56 -12.32
N VAL A 46 -7.35 4.31 -11.27
CA VAL A 46 -7.95 4.13 -9.93
C VAL A 46 -9.39 4.65 -9.87
N ARG A 47 -9.86 5.36 -10.92
CA ARG A 47 -11.22 5.91 -11.00
C ARG A 47 -12.17 4.92 -11.64
N VAL A 48 -13.19 4.54 -10.90
CA VAL A 48 -14.23 3.60 -11.35
C VAL A 48 -15.11 4.23 -12.44
N ALA A 49 -15.43 5.51 -12.30
CA ALA A 49 -16.23 6.26 -13.28
C ALA A 49 -15.44 6.63 -14.55
N GLY A 50 -14.14 6.32 -14.62
CA GLY A 50 -13.30 6.68 -15.76
C GLY A 50 -12.90 8.15 -15.78
N VAL A 51 -12.91 8.75 -16.98
CA VAL A 51 -12.46 10.14 -17.21
C VAL A 51 -13.57 11.13 -16.89
N ASP A 52 -13.27 12.10 -16.03
CA ASP A 52 -14.17 13.23 -15.76
C ASP A 52 -14.04 14.29 -16.85
N GLU A 53 -15.06 14.40 -17.69
CA GLU A 53 -15.10 15.33 -18.82
C GLU A 53 -15.14 16.80 -18.38
N GLY A 54 -15.71 17.09 -17.21
CA GLY A 54 -15.71 18.44 -16.64
C GLY A 54 -14.29 18.86 -16.27
N HIS A 55 -13.57 17.97 -15.62
CA HIS A 55 -12.17 18.23 -15.25
C HIS A 55 -11.26 18.35 -16.49
N VAL A 56 -11.47 17.53 -17.52
CA VAL A 56 -10.74 17.68 -18.81
C VAL A 56 -10.99 19.04 -19.42
N ARG A 57 -12.24 19.53 -19.41
CA ARG A 57 -12.58 20.88 -19.90
C ARG A 57 -11.84 21.97 -19.13
N THR A 58 -11.83 21.90 -17.81
CA THR A 58 -11.07 22.85 -16.97
C THR A 58 -9.59 22.87 -17.35
N LEU A 59 -8.98 21.69 -17.58
CA LEU A 59 -7.59 21.60 -18.03
C LEU A 59 -7.37 22.20 -19.42
N LEU A 60 -8.34 22.12 -20.31
CA LEU A 60 -8.26 22.72 -21.64
C LEU A 60 -8.27 24.26 -21.58
N GLU A 61 -9.01 24.82 -20.63
CA GLU A 61 -9.11 26.27 -20.42
C GLU A 61 -7.87 26.88 -19.76
N THR A 62 -7.03 26.05 -19.15
CA THR A 62 -5.77 26.49 -18.53
C THR A 62 -4.78 26.85 -19.64
N ALA A 63 -4.30 28.10 -19.63
CA ALA A 63 -3.31 28.57 -20.60
C ALA A 63 -1.90 28.03 -20.38
N ASP A 64 -1.62 27.58 -19.15
CA ASP A 64 -0.31 27.09 -18.73
C ASP A 64 0.00 25.68 -19.26
N GLU A 65 1.29 25.37 -19.32
CA GLU A 65 1.75 24.00 -19.60
C GLU A 65 1.25 23.06 -18.50
N LEU A 66 0.67 21.92 -18.91
CA LEU A 66 0.16 20.94 -17.97
C LEU A 66 1.31 20.34 -17.14
N PRO A 67 1.13 20.16 -15.83
CA PRO A 67 2.15 19.50 -15.00
C PRO A 67 2.49 18.10 -15.53
N PRO A 68 3.73 17.60 -15.30
CA PRO A 68 4.14 16.28 -15.74
C PRO A 68 3.18 15.19 -15.24
N ILE A 69 2.92 14.18 -16.08
CA ILE A 69 2.22 12.96 -15.68
C ILE A 69 3.20 11.99 -15.00
N VAL A 70 2.67 11.01 -14.27
CA VAL A 70 3.46 9.92 -13.68
C VAL A 70 3.18 8.64 -14.43
N VAL A 71 4.23 7.97 -14.92
CA VAL A 71 4.16 6.77 -15.75
C VAL A 71 4.96 5.65 -15.11
N HIS A 72 4.43 4.43 -15.12
CA HIS A 72 5.17 3.23 -14.75
C HIS A 72 6.15 2.87 -15.88
N GLU A 73 7.44 2.89 -15.58
CA GLU A 73 8.52 2.82 -16.59
C GLU A 73 8.45 1.57 -17.47
N GLN A 74 8.20 0.42 -16.86
CA GLN A 74 8.25 -0.87 -17.56
C GLN A 74 7.03 -1.14 -18.45
N THR A 75 5.86 -0.59 -18.12
CA THR A 75 4.60 -0.87 -18.83
C THR A 75 4.02 0.32 -19.55
N MET A 76 4.63 1.49 -19.42
CA MET A 76 4.14 2.77 -19.93
C MET A 76 2.72 3.13 -19.44
N ARG A 77 2.28 2.49 -18.35
CA ARG A 77 0.97 2.75 -17.75
C ARG A 77 0.96 4.08 -17.01
N VAL A 78 -0.05 4.89 -17.26
CA VAL A 78 -0.24 6.16 -16.56
C VAL A 78 -0.71 5.90 -15.13
N ILE A 79 0.12 6.27 -14.15
CA ILE A 79 -0.16 6.18 -12.71
C ILE A 79 -1.00 7.39 -12.26
N ASP A 80 -0.60 8.60 -12.70
CA ASP A 80 -1.32 9.84 -12.42
C ASP A 80 -1.31 10.74 -13.66
N GLY A 81 -2.42 11.44 -13.86
CA GLY A 81 -2.56 12.45 -14.92
C GLY A 81 -3.33 11.98 -16.15
N VAL A 82 -4.16 10.95 -16.08
CA VAL A 82 -5.01 10.50 -17.19
C VAL A 82 -5.82 11.64 -17.79
N HIS A 83 -6.41 12.54 -16.98
CA HIS A 83 -7.13 13.71 -17.47
C HIS A 83 -6.22 14.68 -18.24
N ARG A 84 -4.95 14.83 -17.83
CA ARG A 84 -3.95 15.63 -18.54
C ARG A 84 -3.61 15.05 -19.90
N VAL A 85 -3.53 13.71 -20.00
CA VAL A 85 -3.35 13.01 -21.28
C VAL A 85 -4.54 13.28 -22.21
N HIS A 86 -5.78 13.16 -21.71
CA HIS A 86 -6.97 13.48 -22.51
C HIS A 86 -7.03 14.95 -22.94
N ALA A 87 -6.65 15.87 -22.06
CA ALA A 87 -6.57 17.29 -22.42
C ALA A 87 -5.49 17.54 -23.49
N ALA A 88 -4.30 16.91 -23.37
CA ALA A 88 -3.24 17.02 -24.36
C ALA A 88 -3.68 16.48 -25.74
N LEU A 89 -4.33 15.33 -25.78
CA LEU A 89 -4.92 14.76 -27.02
C LEU A 89 -5.91 15.73 -27.67
N ARG A 90 -6.80 16.35 -26.90
CA ARG A 90 -7.79 17.31 -27.41
C ARG A 90 -7.17 18.63 -27.88
N ARG A 91 -5.99 18.98 -27.36
CA ARG A 91 -5.18 20.10 -27.85
C ARG A 91 -4.42 19.76 -29.14
N GLY A 92 -4.50 18.52 -29.64
CA GLY A 92 -3.74 18.05 -30.80
C GLY A 92 -2.26 17.83 -30.52
N ALA A 93 -1.88 17.72 -29.24
CA ALA A 93 -0.50 17.39 -28.87
C ALA A 93 -0.18 15.94 -29.26
N THR A 94 1.07 15.69 -29.65
CA THR A 94 1.57 14.34 -29.96
C THR A 94 2.38 13.74 -28.80
N SER A 95 2.77 14.55 -27.83
CA SER A 95 3.57 14.14 -26.67
C SER A 95 3.22 14.94 -25.42
N ILE A 96 3.55 14.40 -24.26
CA ILE A 96 3.36 15.02 -22.95
C ILE A 96 4.62 14.82 -22.10
N VAL A 97 4.87 15.75 -21.15
CA VAL A 97 5.96 15.61 -20.19
C VAL A 97 5.56 14.59 -19.12
N ALA A 98 6.43 13.63 -18.87
CA ALA A 98 6.24 12.59 -17.87
C ALA A 98 7.44 12.46 -16.94
N THR A 99 7.17 11.99 -15.72
CA THR A 99 8.16 11.41 -14.82
C THR A 99 7.87 9.94 -14.66
N PHE A 100 8.92 9.15 -14.35
CA PHE A 100 8.83 7.69 -14.34
C PHE A 100 8.91 7.15 -12.93
N PHE A 101 8.15 6.09 -12.72
CA PHE A 101 8.18 5.28 -11.51
C PHE A 101 8.67 3.89 -11.88
N ASP A 102 9.84 3.53 -11.35
CA ASP A 102 10.45 2.21 -11.48
C ASP A 102 10.18 1.41 -10.20
N GLY A 103 9.02 0.75 -10.14
CA GLY A 103 8.58 -0.08 -9.04
C GLY A 103 7.66 -1.18 -9.54
N THR A 104 7.08 -1.95 -8.62
CA THR A 104 6.08 -2.97 -9.00
C THR A 104 4.73 -2.32 -9.35
N LEU A 105 3.87 -3.04 -10.08
CA LEU A 105 2.52 -2.57 -10.39
C LEU A 105 1.66 -2.37 -9.12
N ASP A 106 1.93 -3.15 -8.07
CA ASP A 106 1.28 -3.01 -6.77
C ASP A 106 1.67 -1.68 -6.11
N ALA A 107 2.96 -1.36 -6.13
CA ALA A 107 3.47 -0.08 -5.66
C ALA A 107 2.95 1.10 -6.50
N ALA A 108 2.82 0.92 -7.82
CA ALA A 108 2.23 1.91 -8.71
C ALA A 108 0.76 2.20 -8.37
N LEU A 109 -0.03 1.18 -8.02
CA LEU A 109 -1.41 1.37 -7.59
C LEU A 109 -1.50 2.19 -6.29
N VAL A 110 -0.65 1.88 -5.30
CA VAL A 110 -0.59 2.65 -4.05
C VAL A 110 -0.19 4.09 -4.31
N LEU A 111 0.85 4.30 -5.14
CA LEU A 111 1.30 5.63 -5.55
C LEU A 111 0.17 6.42 -6.25
N ALA A 112 -0.58 5.78 -7.15
CA ALA A 112 -1.72 6.40 -7.82
C ALA A 112 -2.76 6.93 -6.82
N VAL A 113 -3.08 6.17 -5.78
CA VAL A 113 -4.02 6.60 -4.73
C VAL A 113 -3.44 7.76 -3.91
N GLU A 114 -2.17 7.68 -3.53
CA GLU A 114 -1.52 8.74 -2.74
C GLU A 114 -1.44 10.07 -3.50
N LEU A 115 -1.07 10.05 -4.79
CA LEU A 115 -1.01 11.25 -5.63
C LEU A 115 -2.38 11.90 -5.78
N ASN A 116 -3.42 11.10 -6.04
CA ASN A 116 -4.80 11.60 -6.14
C ASN A 116 -5.38 12.10 -4.80
N SER A 117 -4.77 11.74 -3.67
CA SER A 117 -5.19 12.24 -2.34
C SER A 117 -4.57 13.59 -2.00
N ARG A 118 -3.47 13.97 -2.67
CA ARG A 118 -2.70 15.20 -2.38
C ARG A 118 -2.96 16.32 -3.37
N HIS A 119 -3.20 15.99 -4.64
CA HIS A 119 -3.29 16.95 -5.73
C HIS A 119 -4.38 16.55 -6.73
N GLY A 120 -5.02 17.55 -7.36
CA GLY A 120 -5.99 17.37 -8.42
C GLY A 120 -7.40 17.02 -7.92
N LEU A 121 -8.17 16.32 -8.76
CA LEU A 121 -9.54 15.88 -8.44
C LEU A 121 -9.49 14.74 -7.43
N PRO A 122 -10.06 14.89 -6.21
CA PRO A 122 -10.03 13.83 -5.20
C PRO A 122 -10.71 12.55 -5.68
N LEU A 123 -10.24 11.40 -5.17
CA LEU A 123 -10.91 10.12 -5.40
C LEU A 123 -12.25 10.09 -4.65
N SER A 124 -13.29 9.63 -5.32
CA SER A 124 -14.58 9.37 -4.71
C SER A 124 -14.47 8.27 -3.65
N LEU A 125 -15.49 8.13 -2.80
CA LEU A 125 -15.53 7.04 -1.84
C LEU A 125 -15.50 5.66 -2.53
N ASP A 126 -16.15 5.55 -3.69
CA ASP A 126 -16.21 4.29 -4.45
C ASP A 126 -14.88 3.98 -5.14
N ASP A 127 -14.17 4.99 -5.65
CA ASP A 127 -12.80 4.82 -6.15
C ASP A 127 -11.87 4.28 -5.05
N ARG A 128 -11.94 4.87 -3.85
CA ARG A 128 -11.11 4.43 -2.70
C ARG A 128 -11.45 3.02 -2.24
N LYS A 129 -12.73 2.63 -2.26
CA LYS A 129 -13.15 1.25 -1.96
C LYS A 129 -12.67 0.27 -3.02
N ALA A 130 -12.78 0.62 -4.29
CA ALA A 130 -12.28 -0.20 -5.40
C ALA A 130 -10.77 -0.36 -5.34
N ALA A 131 -10.04 0.72 -5.05
CA ALA A 131 -8.59 0.66 -4.84
C ALA A 131 -8.22 -0.24 -3.66
N ALA A 132 -8.95 -0.14 -2.53
CA ALA A 132 -8.74 -1.01 -1.38
C ALA A 132 -8.93 -2.50 -1.74
N ALA A 133 -9.99 -2.84 -2.46
CA ALA A 133 -10.24 -4.21 -2.92
C ALA A 133 -9.10 -4.73 -3.80
N ARG A 134 -8.62 -3.92 -4.75
CA ARG A 134 -7.48 -4.28 -5.62
C ARG A 134 -6.19 -4.48 -4.84
N ILE A 135 -5.87 -3.57 -3.90
CA ILE A 135 -4.68 -3.67 -3.04
C ILE A 135 -4.74 -4.95 -2.21
N LEU A 136 -5.91 -5.29 -1.64
CA LEU A 136 -6.10 -6.50 -0.85
C LEU A 136 -5.90 -7.78 -1.67
N LEU A 137 -6.35 -7.80 -2.94
CA LEU A 137 -6.16 -8.94 -3.84
C LEU A 137 -4.68 -9.15 -4.21
N MET A 138 -3.95 -8.05 -4.42
CA MET A 138 -2.54 -8.09 -4.80
C MET A 138 -1.64 -8.33 -3.57
N ASN A 139 -2.06 -7.87 -2.39
CA ASN A 139 -1.32 -7.97 -1.13
C ASN A 139 -2.23 -8.51 -0.01
N PRO A 140 -2.60 -9.78 -0.05
CA PRO A 140 -3.53 -10.37 0.93
C PRO A 140 -2.97 -10.36 2.36
N ASP A 141 -1.65 -10.30 2.50
CA ASP A 141 -0.90 -10.22 3.75
C ASP A 141 -0.86 -8.81 4.37
N TRP A 142 -1.36 -7.77 3.69
CA TRP A 142 -1.41 -6.44 4.30
C TRP A 142 -2.53 -6.33 5.34
N SER A 143 -2.23 -5.65 6.46
CA SER A 143 -3.24 -5.39 7.50
C SER A 143 -4.30 -4.39 7.01
N ASP A 144 -5.51 -4.50 7.56
CA ASP A 144 -6.60 -3.58 7.24
C ASP A 144 -6.25 -2.13 7.55
N VAL A 145 -5.49 -1.89 8.64
CA VAL A 145 -4.97 -0.57 9.01
C VAL A 145 -4.00 -0.03 7.96
N ALA A 146 -3.16 -0.90 7.41
CA ALA A 146 -2.19 -0.53 6.39
C ALA A 146 -2.89 -0.10 5.09
N VAL A 147 -3.83 -0.92 4.63
CA VAL A 147 -4.64 -0.59 3.44
C VAL A 147 -5.50 0.64 3.67
N ALA A 148 -6.16 0.74 4.84
CA ALA A 148 -6.99 1.88 5.20
C ALA A 148 -6.23 3.21 5.12
N ARG A 149 -5.00 3.23 5.64
CA ARG A 149 -4.11 4.40 5.55
C ARG A 149 -3.75 4.75 4.10
N ALA A 150 -3.44 3.74 3.28
CA ALA A 150 -3.07 3.97 1.88
C ALA A 150 -4.21 4.60 1.07
N VAL A 151 -5.47 4.16 1.30
CA VAL A 151 -6.63 4.61 0.51
C VAL A 151 -7.49 5.67 1.19
N GLY A 152 -7.15 6.11 2.39
CA GLY A 152 -7.92 7.10 3.15
C GLY A 152 -9.31 6.61 3.60
N LEU A 153 -9.42 5.34 3.98
CA LEU A 153 -10.63 4.72 4.55
C LEU A 153 -10.43 4.37 6.03
N SER A 154 -11.51 3.95 6.72
CA SER A 154 -11.36 3.33 8.04
C SER A 154 -10.95 1.86 7.93
N ASP A 155 -10.21 1.37 8.92
CA ASP A 155 -9.86 -0.04 9.06
C ASP A 155 -11.09 -0.97 9.05
N LYS A 156 -12.18 -0.55 9.68
CA LYS A 156 -13.48 -1.27 9.67
C LYS A 156 -14.05 -1.39 8.26
N THR A 157 -13.93 -0.32 7.45
CA THR A 157 -14.39 -0.35 6.04
C THR A 157 -13.55 -1.32 5.23
N VAL A 158 -12.23 -1.32 5.43
CA VAL A 158 -11.31 -2.23 4.73
C VAL A 158 -11.55 -3.67 5.16
N ALA A 159 -11.77 -3.95 6.45
CA ALA A 159 -12.15 -5.28 6.93
C ALA A 159 -13.42 -5.80 6.24
N ALA A 160 -14.47 -4.96 6.14
CA ALA A 160 -15.70 -5.32 5.45
C ALA A 160 -15.51 -5.56 3.93
N ILE A 161 -14.58 -4.83 3.30
CA ILE A 161 -14.21 -5.09 1.89
C ILE A 161 -13.48 -6.42 1.77
N ARG A 162 -12.53 -6.69 2.66
CA ARG A 162 -11.79 -7.96 2.70
C ARG A 162 -12.74 -9.15 2.84
N ASP A 163 -13.66 -9.11 3.79
CA ASP A 163 -14.62 -10.18 4.03
C ASP A 163 -15.44 -10.49 2.78
N ARG A 164 -15.90 -9.47 2.06
CA ARG A 164 -16.64 -9.64 0.80
C ARG A 164 -15.78 -10.16 -0.35
N SER A 165 -14.53 -9.74 -0.43
CA SER A 165 -13.62 -10.09 -1.52
C SER A 165 -13.06 -11.50 -1.39
N PHE A 166 -12.97 -12.04 -0.18
CA PHE A 166 -12.40 -13.35 0.12
C PHE A 166 -13.43 -14.38 0.60
N ASP A 167 -14.74 -14.06 0.53
CA ASP A 167 -15.83 -14.99 0.92
C ASP A 167 -15.88 -16.26 0.03
N LEU A 168 -15.12 -16.31 -1.06
CA LEU A 168 -15.00 -17.43 -2.00
C LEU A 168 -13.79 -18.35 -1.74
N GLY A 169 -12.99 -18.08 -0.73
CA GLY A 169 -11.87 -18.92 -0.31
C GLY A 169 -11.18 -18.31 0.89
N LYS A 170 -11.18 -19.01 2.02
CA LYS A 170 -10.44 -18.62 3.21
C LYS A 170 -8.99 -18.36 2.78
N SER A 171 -8.56 -17.10 2.75
CA SER A 171 -7.17 -16.78 2.55
C SER A 171 -6.38 -17.39 3.71
N GLU A 172 -5.54 -18.38 3.42
CA GLU A 172 -4.62 -19.03 4.38
C GLU A 172 -3.46 -18.08 4.74
N VAL A 173 -3.73 -16.80 4.87
CA VAL A 173 -2.71 -15.83 5.27
C VAL A 173 -2.51 -15.96 6.78
N GLU A 174 -1.43 -16.60 7.18
CA GLU A 174 -1.07 -16.78 8.60
C GLU A 174 -0.58 -15.49 9.26
N HIS A 175 -0.06 -14.54 8.47
CA HIS A 175 0.55 -13.31 8.96
C HIS A 175 0.09 -12.09 8.18
N ARG A 176 -0.03 -10.93 8.85
CA ARG A 176 -0.32 -9.65 8.20
C ARG A 176 0.77 -8.62 8.45
N VAL A 177 1.12 -7.89 7.40
CA VAL A 177 2.11 -6.81 7.44
C VAL A 177 1.43 -5.51 7.86
N GLY A 178 1.92 -4.91 8.93
CA GLY A 178 1.44 -3.62 9.43
C GLY A 178 2.00 -2.43 8.65
N VAL A 179 1.53 -1.23 8.99
CA VAL A 179 2.02 0.06 8.43
C VAL A 179 3.53 0.25 8.65
N ASP A 180 4.06 -0.34 9.70
CA ASP A 180 5.48 -0.33 10.08
C ASP A 180 6.32 -1.38 9.33
N GLY A 181 5.70 -2.12 8.38
CA GLY A 181 6.34 -3.20 7.64
C GLY A 181 6.58 -4.46 8.47
N VAL A 182 6.11 -4.52 9.72
CA VAL A 182 6.30 -5.68 10.58
C VAL A 182 5.19 -6.70 10.32
N SER A 183 5.60 -7.93 10.02
CA SER A 183 4.68 -9.07 9.89
C SER A 183 4.22 -9.54 11.27
N ARG A 184 2.90 -9.64 11.46
CA ARG A 184 2.27 -10.09 12.70
C ARG A 184 1.34 -11.27 12.41
N PRO A 185 1.31 -12.32 13.25
CA PRO A 185 0.40 -13.44 13.05
C PRO A 185 -1.06 -12.97 13.13
N MET A 186 -1.88 -13.44 12.22
CA MET A 186 -3.33 -13.12 12.18
C MET A 186 -4.08 -13.66 13.39
N ARG A 187 -3.64 -14.79 13.90
CA ARG A 187 -4.22 -15.43 15.07
C ARG A 187 -3.33 -15.18 16.28
N SER A 188 -3.55 -14.05 16.93
CA SER A 188 -2.88 -13.76 18.19
C SER A 188 -3.18 -14.85 19.26
N ALA A 189 -4.27 -15.60 19.11
CA ALA A 189 -4.59 -16.78 19.91
C ALA A 189 -3.53 -17.89 19.72
N GLU A 190 -3.25 -18.31 18.50
CA GLU A 190 -2.25 -19.36 18.21
C GLU A 190 -0.83 -18.97 18.66
N GLY A 191 -0.45 -17.72 18.40
CA GLY A 191 0.84 -17.20 18.86
C GLY A 191 0.93 -17.19 20.39
N ARG A 192 -0.18 -16.91 21.09
CA ARG A 192 -0.27 -16.96 22.54
C ARG A 192 -0.22 -18.40 23.07
N GLU A 193 -0.91 -19.34 22.43
CA GLU A 193 -0.89 -20.76 22.75
C GLU A 193 0.52 -21.34 22.56
N ARG A 194 1.17 -21.04 21.42
CA ARG A 194 2.55 -21.44 21.17
C ARG A 194 3.54 -20.85 22.20
N ALA A 195 3.36 -19.59 22.60
CA ALA A 195 4.16 -18.97 23.65
C ALA A 195 3.92 -19.64 25.02
N ALA A 196 2.67 -20.03 25.29
CA ALA A 196 2.33 -20.74 26.52
C ALA A 196 3.00 -22.12 26.57
N GLU A 197 3.00 -22.87 25.49
CA GLU A 197 3.72 -24.16 25.38
C GLU A 197 5.22 -23.97 25.60
N LEU A 198 5.83 -22.95 24.98
CA LEU A 198 7.25 -22.66 25.17
C LEU A 198 7.60 -22.31 26.64
N PHE A 199 6.75 -21.52 27.32
CA PHE A 199 6.95 -21.23 28.74
C PHE A 199 6.68 -22.40 29.66
N ASN A 200 5.71 -23.28 29.33
CA ASN A 200 5.44 -24.49 30.08
C ASN A 200 6.62 -25.50 29.99
N ASN A 201 7.18 -25.62 28.78
CA ASN A 201 8.34 -26.49 28.53
C ASN A 201 9.64 -25.90 29.12
N ASN A 202 9.78 -24.60 29.20
CA ASN A 202 10.92 -23.90 29.78
C ASN A 202 10.47 -22.61 30.51
N PRO A 203 10.12 -22.71 31.81
CA PRO A 203 9.66 -21.55 32.60
C PRO A 203 10.69 -20.43 32.74
N GLY A 204 11.98 -20.74 32.53
CA GLY A 204 13.10 -19.79 32.57
C GLY A 204 13.41 -19.12 31.21
N ALA A 205 12.70 -19.47 30.14
CA ALA A 205 12.94 -18.92 28.79
C ALA A 205 12.90 -17.40 28.77
N LYS A 206 13.82 -16.79 28.01
CA LYS A 206 13.84 -15.33 27.84
C LYS A 206 12.67 -14.85 27.00
N LEU A 207 12.01 -13.76 27.42
CA LEU A 207 10.87 -13.19 26.74
C LEU A 207 11.11 -12.93 25.24
N ARG A 208 12.31 -12.47 24.86
CA ARG A 208 12.65 -12.21 23.47
C ARG A 208 12.71 -13.48 22.62
N GLU A 209 13.24 -14.56 23.17
CA GLU A 209 13.35 -15.85 22.50
C GLU A 209 11.94 -16.45 22.27
N VAL A 210 11.10 -16.43 23.30
CA VAL A 210 9.71 -16.90 23.19
C VAL A 210 8.89 -16.04 22.25
N ALA A 211 9.02 -14.71 22.33
CA ALA A 211 8.31 -13.79 21.43
C ALA A 211 8.65 -14.05 19.96
N ALA A 212 9.95 -14.23 19.66
CA ALA A 212 10.42 -14.54 18.31
C ALA A 212 9.94 -15.92 17.82
N ALA A 213 10.06 -16.94 18.65
CA ALA A 213 9.68 -18.31 18.31
C ALA A 213 8.16 -18.49 18.16
N ALA A 214 7.36 -17.75 18.96
CA ALA A 214 5.91 -17.76 18.87
C ALA A 214 5.33 -16.75 17.84
N GLY A 215 6.17 -15.92 17.21
CA GLY A 215 5.74 -14.90 16.26
C GLY A 215 4.87 -13.81 16.87
N ILE A 216 5.07 -13.45 18.16
CA ILE A 216 4.28 -12.44 18.87
C ILE A 216 5.17 -11.29 19.38
N GLY A 217 4.53 -10.17 19.70
CA GLY A 217 5.24 -9.06 20.32
C GLY A 217 5.73 -9.34 21.74
N LEU A 218 6.82 -8.67 22.17
CA LEU A 218 7.42 -8.85 23.49
C LEU A 218 6.41 -8.57 24.62
N ALA A 219 5.55 -7.56 24.46
CA ALA A 219 4.49 -7.24 25.41
C ALA A 219 3.46 -8.38 25.52
N THR A 220 3.11 -9.00 24.41
CA THR A 220 2.20 -10.15 24.35
C THR A 220 2.83 -11.37 25.02
N ALA A 221 4.09 -11.67 24.74
CA ALA A 221 4.82 -12.76 25.40
C ALA A 221 4.90 -12.55 26.92
N LYS A 222 5.10 -11.30 27.36
CA LYS A 222 5.07 -10.95 28.79
C LYS A 222 3.68 -11.19 29.40
N ASP A 223 2.61 -10.74 28.74
CA ASP A 223 1.22 -10.96 29.20
C ASP A 223 0.90 -12.46 29.31
N VAL A 224 1.29 -13.26 28.30
CA VAL A 224 1.12 -14.73 28.33
C VAL A 224 1.81 -15.32 29.56
N ARG A 225 3.08 -15.00 29.80
CA ARG A 225 3.83 -15.48 30.96
C ARG A 225 3.18 -15.08 32.27
N ASP A 226 2.71 -13.83 32.38
CA ASP A 226 2.09 -13.31 33.60
C ASP A 226 0.71 -13.95 33.83
N ARG A 227 -0.03 -14.31 32.76
CA ARG A 227 -1.27 -15.10 32.84
C ARG A 227 -1.03 -16.52 33.31
N LEU A 228 -0.05 -17.22 32.74
CA LEU A 228 0.33 -18.57 33.14
C LEU A 228 0.73 -18.63 34.64
N ARG A 229 1.48 -17.65 35.14
CA ARG A 229 1.84 -17.54 36.56
C ARG A 229 0.64 -17.38 37.49
N ARG A 230 -0.45 -16.82 36.98
CA ARG A 230 -1.72 -16.65 37.73
C ARG A 230 -2.71 -17.78 37.49
N GLY A 231 -2.34 -18.82 36.73
CA GLY A 231 -3.26 -19.89 36.34
C GLY A 231 -4.36 -19.47 35.41
N ALA A 232 -4.21 -18.32 34.72
CA ALA A 232 -5.21 -17.80 33.78
C ALA A 232 -4.95 -18.32 32.37
N ASP A 233 -6.02 -18.37 31.56
CA ASP A 233 -5.93 -18.72 30.13
C ASP A 233 -4.94 -17.78 29.40
N PRO A 234 -3.93 -18.30 28.69
CA PRO A 234 -2.99 -17.51 27.93
C PRO A 234 -3.66 -16.64 26.85
N VAL A 235 -4.84 -17.05 26.38
CA VAL A 235 -5.63 -16.34 25.37
C VAL A 235 -6.82 -15.63 26.03
N PRO A 236 -6.86 -14.29 26.06
CA PRO A 236 -8.01 -13.57 26.58
C PRO A 236 -9.28 -13.87 25.77
N PRO A 237 -10.49 -13.82 26.39
CA PRO A 237 -11.75 -14.14 25.68
C PRO A 237 -12.02 -13.32 24.40
N GLY A 238 -11.53 -12.08 24.34
CA GLY A 238 -11.69 -11.20 23.17
C GLY A 238 -10.75 -11.49 22.01
N VAL A 239 -9.78 -12.42 22.16
CA VAL A 239 -8.76 -12.76 21.15
C VAL A 239 -9.08 -14.06 20.43
N ARG A 240 -10.03 -14.85 20.91
CA ARG A 240 -10.45 -16.13 20.32
C ARG A 240 -11.47 -16.01 19.19
N ARG A 241 -11.67 -14.80 18.62
CA ARG A 241 -12.61 -14.60 17.51
C ARG A 241 -11.91 -14.67 16.18
#